data_2f4269bb810ab9775714e5da98dd9579
#
_entry.id   2f4269bb810ab9775714e5da98dd9579
#
_cell.length_a   1.000
_cell.length_b   1.000
_cell.length_c   1.000
_cell.angle_alpha   90.00
_cell.angle_beta   90.00
_cell.angle_gamma   90.00
#
_symmetry.space_group_name_H-M   'P 1'
#
loop_
_entity.id
_entity.type
_entity.pdbx_description
1 polymer ?
#
loop_
_entity_poly.entity_id
_entity_poly.type
_entity_poly.pdbx_seq_one_letter_code
_entity_poly.pdbx_strand_id
1 'polypeptide(L)'
;MKYKNIFSAALLAMAAFVGFNSCDTDTEAEVIQDLYKYDSQYFENLRAWKQSPHEVTYVYYAAWAPLEGQAGYKDPASWGERIIGLPDSLDIVNLWMGIPTPATHPVAYQDMVYCQKEKGTRFVFHGDASHFNHTFYDRVWDEATQSFKYVTDAKGDTVVIKTDPEKEYTLRSYARWACDTVMKCGLDGVDFDYEGWDNNSMAIVANECDKFFGPNGPWPEKLFIIDWFGGAPDGCDDYCDYFVRQAYTWQIGFQTGTGGRPQEKTIYCDSFGGEAGEAGPRGAQICDYARWEPATGHKGGCGAYYVDTNYKDPSGIPYGEFRKAIQIMNPAVHK
;
A
#
# COMPACT_ATOMS: atom_id res chain seq x y z
N MET A 1 -24.07 75.75 9.21
CA MET A 1 -22.84 74.96 9.16
C MET A 1 -22.74 73.89 10.27
N LYS A 2 -23.83 73.28 10.74
CA LYS A 2 -23.79 72.22 11.82
C LYS A 2 -24.23 70.82 11.35
N TYR A 3 -24.66 70.65 10.11
CA TYR A 3 -25.14 69.34 9.62
C TYR A 3 -24.15 68.57 8.73
N LYS A 4 -23.06 69.21 8.26
CA LYS A 4 -22.03 68.52 7.46
C LYS A 4 -21.14 67.60 8.25
N ASN A 5 -20.95 67.85 9.54
CA ASN A 5 -20.01 67.08 10.39
C ASN A 5 -20.69 65.79 10.96
N ILE A 6 -22.05 65.73 10.99
CA ILE A 6 -22.77 64.57 11.50
C ILE A 6 -22.81 63.47 10.44
N PHE A 7 -22.90 63.82 9.16
CA PHE A 7 -22.86 62.84 8.06
C PHE A 7 -21.50 62.22 7.85
N SER A 8 -20.41 62.97 8.06
CA SER A 8 -19.04 62.45 7.98
C SER A 8 -18.70 61.48 9.13
N ALA A 9 -19.20 61.74 10.34
CA ALA A 9 -19.00 60.86 11.49
C ALA A 9 -19.82 59.56 11.37
N ALA A 10 -21.06 59.65 10.80
CA ALA A 10 -21.87 58.47 10.56
C ALA A 10 -21.32 57.57 9.43
N LEU A 11 -20.69 58.15 8.39
CA LEU A 11 -20.02 57.37 7.33
C LEU A 11 -18.73 56.70 7.82
N LEU A 12 -17.97 57.38 8.69
CA LEU A 12 -16.78 56.78 9.31
C LEU A 12 -17.14 55.65 10.30
N ALA A 13 -18.25 55.79 11.04
CA ALA A 13 -18.72 54.73 11.93
C ALA A 13 -19.27 53.54 11.17
N MET A 14 -19.97 53.73 10.01
CA MET A 14 -20.39 52.62 9.16
C MET A 14 -19.23 51.93 8.43
N ALA A 15 -18.20 52.68 8.02
CA ALA A 15 -16.98 52.09 7.44
C ALA A 15 -16.16 51.29 8.45
N ALA A 16 -16.19 51.66 9.74
CA ALA A 16 -15.55 50.90 10.80
C ALA A 16 -16.30 49.61 11.19
N PHE A 17 -17.63 49.53 10.95
CA PHE A 17 -18.41 48.32 11.22
C PHE A 17 -18.42 47.31 10.05
N VAL A 18 -18.04 47.71 8.83
CA VAL A 18 -17.94 46.80 7.67
C VAL A 18 -16.54 46.20 7.56
N GLY A 19 -15.54 46.72 8.31
CA GLY A 19 -14.15 46.25 8.27
C GLY A 19 -13.80 45.13 9.25
N PHE A 20 -14.73 44.65 10.08
CA PHE A 20 -14.51 43.57 11.04
C PHE A 20 -15.32 42.29 10.80
N ASN A 21 -15.92 42.15 9.63
CA ASN A 21 -16.21 40.81 9.12
C ASN A 21 -14.93 40.31 8.40
N SER A 22 -13.80 40.28 9.09
CA SER A 22 -12.75 39.33 8.82
C SER A 22 -13.41 37.96 8.88
N CYS A 23 -13.38 37.23 7.77
CA CYS A 23 -13.62 35.82 7.79
C CYS A 23 -12.85 35.26 8.98
N ASP A 24 -13.55 34.92 10.03
CA ASP A 24 -13.11 33.96 11.01
C ASP A 24 -13.05 32.65 10.25
N THR A 25 -11.99 32.47 9.46
CA THR A 25 -11.49 31.15 9.16
C THR A 25 -10.83 30.70 10.45
N ASP A 26 -11.66 30.43 11.46
CA ASP A 26 -11.30 29.43 12.44
C ASP A 26 -11.14 28.11 11.66
N THR A 27 -10.00 27.99 11.01
CA THR A 27 -9.38 26.71 10.93
C THR A 27 -9.07 26.36 12.37
N GLU A 28 -10.06 25.84 13.09
CA GLU A 28 -9.76 25.04 14.27
C GLU A 28 -8.72 24.06 13.77
N ALA A 29 -7.48 24.22 14.23
CA ALA A 29 -6.44 23.27 14.00
C ALA A 29 -7.05 21.94 14.45
N GLU A 30 -7.25 21.02 13.51
CA GLU A 30 -7.78 19.69 13.81
C GLU A 30 -6.94 19.21 14.97
N VAL A 31 -7.53 19.08 16.15
CA VAL A 31 -6.82 18.57 17.32
C VAL A 31 -6.48 17.14 16.94
N ILE A 32 -5.24 16.93 16.51
CA ILE A 32 -4.73 15.60 16.20
C ILE A 32 -4.89 14.83 17.50
N GLN A 33 -5.94 14.03 17.57
CA GLN A 33 -6.14 13.16 18.73
C GLN A 33 -4.92 12.25 18.80
N ASP A 34 -4.26 12.23 19.96
CA ASP A 34 -3.19 11.28 20.19
C ASP A 34 -3.71 9.88 19.90
N LEU A 35 -2.92 9.09 19.18
CA LEU A 35 -3.24 7.68 18.98
C LEU A 35 -3.45 7.03 20.34
N TYR A 36 -4.50 6.22 20.45
CA TYR A 36 -4.77 5.47 21.65
C TYR A 36 -3.54 4.60 21.99
N LYS A 37 -3.01 4.73 23.19
CA LYS A 37 -1.87 3.94 23.66
C LYS A 37 -2.39 2.62 24.23
N TYR A 38 -2.25 1.57 23.45
CA TYR A 38 -2.51 0.21 23.91
C TYR A 38 -1.35 -0.28 24.82
N ASP A 39 -1.63 -1.24 25.69
CA ASP A 39 -0.60 -1.93 26.46
C ASP A 39 0.16 -2.97 25.59
N SER A 40 1.25 -3.49 26.15
CA SER A 40 2.06 -4.50 25.44
C SER A 40 1.30 -5.78 25.14
N GLN A 41 0.38 -6.19 26.04
CA GLN A 41 -0.42 -7.40 25.88
C GLN A 41 -1.37 -7.31 24.68
N TYR A 42 -1.91 -6.12 24.40
CA TYR A 42 -2.72 -5.90 23.20
C TYR A 42 -1.90 -6.21 21.92
N PHE A 43 -0.69 -5.67 21.82
CA PHE A 43 0.15 -5.90 20.64
C PHE A 43 0.66 -7.34 20.54
N GLU A 44 0.93 -8.00 21.64
CA GLU A 44 1.27 -9.44 21.66
C GLU A 44 0.11 -10.28 21.12
N ASN A 45 -1.10 -10.01 21.59
CA ASN A 45 -2.32 -10.70 21.14
C ASN A 45 -2.60 -10.41 19.64
N LEU A 46 -2.39 -9.17 19.20
CA LEU A 46 -2.57 -8.77 17.81
C LEU A 46 -1.59 -9.52 16.88
N ARG A 47 -0.32 -9.57 17.23
CA ARG A 47 0.69 -10.31 16.47
C ARG A 47 0.40 -11.81 16.45
N ALA A 48 -0.02 -12.39 17.58
CA ALA A 48 -0.40 -13.79 17.64
C ALA A 48 -1.61 -14.09 16.77
N TRP A 49 -2.60 -13.19 16.74
CA TRP A 49 -3.75 -13.32 15.86
C TRP A 49 -3.34 -13.26 14.39
N LYS A 50 -2.50 -12.30 13.98
CA LYS A 50 -2.02 -12.19 12.59
C LYS A 50 -1.20 -13.40 12.12
N GLN A 51 -0.62 -14.16 13.04
CA GLN A 51 0.08 -15.42 12.75
C GLN A 51 -0.86 -16.63 12.70
N SER A 52 -2.11 -16.48 13.14
CA SER A 52 -3.11 -17.54 13.07
C SER A 52 -3.79 -17.56 11.69
N PRO A 53 -4.39 -18.71 11.28
CA PRO A 53 -5.18 -18.75 10.04
C PRO A 53 -6.34 -17.77 10.09
N HIS A 54 -6.40 -16.86 9.12
CA HIS A 54 -7.48 -15.88 8.95
C HIS A 54 -7.48 -15.37 7.50
N GLU A 55 -8.53 -14.68 7.08
CA GLU A 55 -8.56 -14.02 5.78
C GLU A 55 -7.75 -12.72 5.83
N VAL A 56 -6.76 -12.62 4.94
CA VAL A 56 -5.76 -11.55 4.96
C VAL A 56 -6.34 -10.21 4.49
N THR A 57 -5.93 -9.14 5.13
CA THR A 57 -6.24 -7.77 4.73
C THR A 57 -5.05 -7.14 4.02
N TYR A 58 -5.33 -6.48 2.88
CA TYR A 58 -4.31 -5.91 2.01
C TYR A 58 -4.70 -4.49 1.59
N VAL A 59 -3.72 -3.57 1.51
CA VAL A 59 -3.97 -2.23 1.00
C VAL A 59 -2.79 -1.71 0.16
N TYR A 60 -3.13 -0.91 -0.86
CA TYR A 60 -2.20 0.04 -1.45
C TYR A 60 -2.36 1.36 -0.67
N TYR A 61 -1.24 1.87 -0.17
CA TYR A 61 -1.25 3.07 0.64
C TYR A 61 -0.12 4.02 0.25
N ALA A 62 -0.48 5.25 -0.09
CA ALA A 62 0.43 6.26 -0.60
C ALA A 62 0.31 7.63 0.07
N ALA A 63 -0.63 7.84 0.98
CA ALA A 63 -0.88 9.15 1.56
C ALA A 63 0.32 9.76 2.31
N TRP A 64 1.29 8.95 2.71
CA TRP A 64 2.56 9.38 3.30
C TRP A 64 3.52 10.03 2.29
N ALA A 65 3.33 9.78 0.99
CA ALA A 65 4.18 10.28 -0.10
C ALA A 65 3.64 11.61 -0.67
N PRO A 66 4.45 12.38 -1.42
CA PRO A 66 3.93 13.43 -2.28
C PRO A 66 2.92 12.89 -3.29
N LEU A 67 2.12 13.78 -3.89
CA LEU A 67 1.26 13.41 -5.00
C LEU A 67 2.08 12.79 -6.14
N GLU A 68 1.45 11.90 -6.89
CA GLU A 68 2.09 11.25 -8.04
C GLU A 68 2.73 12.28 -9.00
N GLY A 69 3.92 11.98 -9.45
CA GLY A 69 4.71 12.88 -10.31
C GLY A 69 5.40 14.04 -9.58
N GLN A 70 5.21 14.19 -8.27
CA GLN A 70 5.95 15.15 -7.45
C GLN A 70 7.08 14.44 -6.69
N ALA A 71 8.19 15.14 -6.51
CA ALA A 71 9.32 14.64 -5.72
C ALA A 71 9.51 15.50 -4.46
N GLY A 72 10.09 14.91 -3.43
CA GLY A 72 10.50 15.58 -2.22
C GLY A 72 9.81 15.04 -0.96
N TYR A 73 10.13 15.67 0.16
CA TYR A 73 9.53 15.32 1.45
C TYR A 73 8.19 16.04 1.63
N LYS A 74 7.23 15.34 2.21
CA LYS A 74 5.93 15.85 2.62
C LYS A 74 5.74 15.57 4.11
N ASP A 75 5.55 16.63 4.90
CA ASP A 75 5.12 16.49 6.29
C ASP A 75 3.66 16.01 6.33
N PRO A 76 3.34 14.98 7.13
CA PRO A 76 1.96 14.53 7.27
C PRO A 76 1.11 15.61 7.97
N ALA A 77 -0.03 15.96 7.38
CA ALA A 77 -0.97 16.93 7.90
C ALA A 77 -2.03 16.33 8.82
N SER A 78 -2.22 15.00 8.76
CA SER A 78 -3.23 14.29 9.57
C SER A 78 -2.80 12.85 9.83
N TRP A 79 -3.50 12.16 10.72
CA TRP A 79 -3.32 10.71 10.91
C TRP A 79 -3.66 9.87 9.67
N GLY A 80 -4.49 10.37 8.76
CA GLY A 80 -4.76 9.72 7.47
C GLY A 80 -3.55 9.68 6.54
N GLU A 81 -2.58 10.58 6.77
CA GLU A 81 -1.31 10.62 6.04
C GLU A 81 -0.16 9.90 6.79
N ARG A 82 -0.46 9.27 7.93
CA ARG A 82 0.49 8.54 8.74
C ARG A 82 0.28 7.03 8.59
N ILE A 83 1.34 6.29 8.28
CA ILE A 83 1.32 4.81 8.23
C ILE A 83 0.84 4.23 9.56
N ILE A 84 1.26 4.81 10.68
CA ILE A 84 0.85 4.37 12.02
C ILE A 84 -0.66 4.54 12.26
N GLY A 85 -1.34 5.44 11.52
CA GLY A 85 -2.79 5.69 11.59
C GLY A 85 -3.66 4.63 10.93
N LEU A 86 -3.08 3.74 10.13
CA LEU A 86 -3.79 2.60 9.51
C LEU A 86 -4.36 1.66 10.57
N PRO A 87 -5.47 0.94 10.29
CA PRO A 87 -6.06 -0.03 11.22
C PRO A 87 -5.04 -1.05 11.72
N ASP A 88 -5.05 -1.32 13.03
CA ASP A 88 -4.06 -2.23 13.65
C ASP A 88 -4.14 -3.66 13.12
N SER A 89 -5.35 -4.12 12.80
CA SER A 89 -5.60 -5.46 12.23
C SER A 89 -5.26 -5.60 10.74
N LEU A 90 -4.75 -4.53 10.09
CA LEU A 90 -4.27 -4.60 8.71
C LEU A 90 -3.01 -5.46 8.62
N ASP A 91 -3.00 -6.43 7.67
CA ASP A 91 -1.91 -7.41 7.53
C ASP A 91 -0.81 -6.95 6.60
N ILE A 92 -1.16 -6.48 5.39
CA ILE A 92 -0.20 -6.19 4.32
C ILE A 92 -0.44 -4.78 3.76
N VAL A 93 0.64 -4.01 3.63
CA VAL A 93 0.67 -2.70 2.99
C VAL A 93 1.60 -2.76 1.78
N ASN A 94 1.07 -2.50 0.60
CA ASN A 94 1.86 -2.26 -0.61
C ASN A 94 2.28 -0.78 -0.65
N LEU A 95 3.58 -0.55 -0.76
CA LEU A 95 4.20 0.77 -0.82
C LEU A 95 4.30 1.24 -2.28
N TRP A 96 3.17 1.39 -2.97
CA TRP A 96 3.13 1.64 -4.42
C TRP A 96 3.72 2.99 -4.86
N MET A 97 3.84 3.97 -3.98
CA MET A 97 4.52 5.25 -4.26
C MET A 97 6.01 5.27 -3.88
N GLY A 98 6.63 4.10 -3.70
CA GLY A 98 8.03 3.95 -3.35
C GLY A 98 8.26 3.58 -1.88
N ILE A 99 9.53 3.50 -1.49
CA ILE A 99 9.92 3.02 -0.15
C ILE A 99 10.36 4.21 0.70
N PRO A 100 9.74 4.45 1.87
CA PRO A 100 10.23 5.48 2.78
C PRO A 100 11.59 5.07 3.37
N THR A 101 12.51 6.00 3.43
CA THR A 101 13.82 5.82 4.08
C THR A 101 14.05 6.86 5.17
N PRO A 102 14.99 6.65 6.10
CA PRO A 102 15.33 7.66 7.10
C PRO A 102 15.75 9.00 6.49
N ALA A 103 16.33 8.98 5.29
CA ALA A 103 16.82 10.16 4.61
C ALA A 103 15.73 10.88 3.81
N THR A 104 14.80 10.14 3.20
CA THR A 104 13.79 10.72 2.29
C THR A 104 12.48 11.04 3.00
N HIS A 105 11.99 10.14 3.85
CA HIS A 105 10.68 10.25 4.52
C HIS A 105 10.79 9.72 5.96
N PRO A 106 11.47 10.43 6.86
CA PRO A 106 11.83 9.92 8.19
C PRO A 106 10.62 9.55 9.05
N VAL A 107 9.51 10.29 8.97
CA VAL A 107 8.28 10.00 9.72
C VAL A 107 7.62 8.71 9.22
N ALA A 108 7.43 8.57 7.91
CA ALA A 108 6.84 7.37 7.31
C ALA A 108 7.71 6.12 7.57
N TYR A 109 9.05 6.28 7.50
CA TYR A 109 9.97 5.19 7.84
C TYR A 109 9.83 4.74 9.31
N GLN A 110 9.77 5.67 10.24
CA GLN A 110 9.59 5.35 11.66
C GLN A 110 8.24 4.67 11.92
N ASP A 111 7.18 5.16 11.28
CA ASP A 111 5.84 4.56 11.37
C ASP A 111 5.83 3.13 10.81
N MET A 112 6.47 2.90 9.65
CA MET A 112 6.61 1.57 9.04
C MET A 112 7.30 0.61 9.99
N VAL A 113 8.47 0.97 10.51
CA VAL A 113 9.23 0.13 11.46
C VAL A 113 8.43 -0.14 12.73
N TYR A 114 7.71 0.87 13.25
CA TYR A 114 6.82 0.68 14.41
C TYR A 114 5.70 -0.33 14.09
N CYS A 115 5.03 -0.18 12.94
CA CYS A 115 3.94 -1.07 12.55
C CYS A 115 4.42 -2.50 12.31
N GLN A 116 5.59 -2.69 11.73
CA GLN A 116 6.22 -4.02 11.58
C GLN A 116 6.45 -4.66 12.95
N LYS A 117 7.09 -3.93 13.85
CA LYS A 117 7.52 -4.46 15.15
C LYS A 117 6.37 -4.66 16.13
N GLU A 118 5.52 -3.65 16.29
CA GLU A 118 4.49 -3.65 17.33
C GLU A 118 3.16 -4.24 16.84
N LYS A 119 2.71 -3.83 15.63
CA LYS A 119 1.43 -4.30 15.09
C LYS A 119 1.55 -5.61 14.29
N GLY A 120 2.75 -6.02 13.87
CA GLY A 120 2.96 -7.18 12.99
C GLY A 120 2.41 -6.94 11.57
N THR A 121 2.29 -5.70 11.15
CA THR A 121 1.89 -5.34 9.77
C THR A 121 3.08 -5.53 8.85
N ARG A 122 2.88 -6.16 7.69
CA ARG A 122 3.92 -6.44 6.70
C ARG A 122 3.88 -5.41 5.60
N PHE A 123 5.05 -4.97 5.14
CA PHE A 123 5.21 -3.98 4.09
C PHE A 123 5.92 -4.58 2.90
N VAL A 124 5.30 -4.48 1.72
CA VAL A 124 5.86 -5.05 0.49
C VAL A 124 6.28 -3.96 -0.49
N PHE A 125 7.36 -4.23 -1.21
CA PHE A 125 7.83 -3.41 -2.32
C PHE A 125 6.90 -3.60 -3.51
N HIS A 126 6.49 -2.49 -4.14
CA HIS A 126 5.70 -2.52 -5.36
C HIS A 126 6.61 -2.55 -6.60
N GLY A 127 6.47 -3.59 -7.40
CA GLY A 127 7.13 -3.73 -8.70
C GLY A 127 6.11 -3.67 -9.82
N ASP A 128 6.16 -2.64 -10.66
CA ASP A 128 5.21 -2.41 -11.74
C ASP A 128 5.78 -2.70 -13.14
N ALA A 129 4.91 -2.70 -14.15
CA ALA A 129 5.29 -2.94 -15.55
C ALA A 129 6.24 -1.88 -16.12
N SER A 130 6.29 -0.68 -15.57
CA SER A 130 7.23 0.37 -15.98
C SER A 130 8.68 -0.06 -15.75
N HIS A 131 8.90 -1.01 -14.86
CA HIS A 131 10.20 -1.60 -14.59
C HIS A 131 10.79 -2.40 -15.75
N PHE A 132 10.05 -2.70 -16.80
CA PHE A 132 10.63 -3.24 -18.04
C PHE A 132 11.66 -2.33 -18.69
N ASN A 133 11.64 -1.04 -18.35
CA ASN A 133 12.65 -0.09 -18.79
C ASN A 133 13.51 0.42 -17.63
N HIS A 134 13.39 -0.20 -16.46
CA HIS A 134 14.12 0.22 -15.28
C HIS A 134 15.62 -0.05 -15.43
N THR A 135 16.44 0.92 -15.04
CA THR A 135 17.90 0.83 -15.07
C THR A 135 18.42 0.65 -13.65
N PHE A 136 19.20 -0.38 -13.44
CA PHE A 136 19.75 -0.72 -12.12
C PHE A 136 21.13 -1.35 -12.21
N TYR A 137 21.84 -1.40 -11.09
CA TYR A 137 23.10 -2.13 -11.00
C TYR A 137 22.82 -3.62 -11.03
N ASP A 138 23.50 -4.33 -11.96
CA ASP A 138 23.38 -5.77 -12.07
C ASP A 138 23.93 -6.46 -10.82
N ARG A 139 23.33 -7.59 -10.44
CA ARG A 139 23.69 -8.33 -9.25
C ARG A 139 23.49 -9.82 -9.40
N VAL A 140 24.28 -10.54 -8.64
CA VAL A 140 24.22 -11.99 -8.51
C VAL A 140 24.16 -12.37 -7.05
N TRP A 141 23.55 -13.51 -6.76
CA TRP A 141 23.59 -14.09 -5.43
C TRP A 141 24.95 -14.72 -5.15
N ASP A 142 25.50 -14.48 -3.97
CA ASP A 142 26.73 -15.09 -3.49
C ASP A 142 26.44 -16.02 -2.32
N GLU A 143 26.53 -17.31 -2.59
CA GLU A 143 26.30 -18.37 -1.61
C GLU A 143 27.26 -18.32 -0.41
N ALA A 144 28.49 -17.85 -0.61
CA ALA A 144 29.48 -17.81 0.46
C ALA A 144 29.17 -16.73 1.51
N THR A 145 28.56 -15.62 1.10
CA THR A 145 28.21 -14.50 2.00
C THR A 145 26.73 -14.40 2.27
N GLN A 146 25.90 -15.25 1.64
CA GLN A 146 24.43 -15.22 1.73
C GLN A 146 23.87 -13.81 1.47
N SER A 147 24.38 -13.18 0.40
CA SER A 147 23.99 -11.80 0.05
C SER A 147 24.13 -11.54 -1.45
N PHE A 148 23.44 -10.51 -1.94
CA PHE A 148 23.63 -10.05 -3.31
C PHE A 148 24.91 -9.23 -3.45
N LYS A 149 25.67 -9.51 -4.50
CA LYS A 149 26.86 -8.76 -4.92
C LYS A 149 26.63 -8.11 -6.26
N TYR A 150 27.15 -6.89 -6.43
CA TYR A 150 27.15 -6.25 -7.73
C TYR A 150 28.11 -6.95 -8.69
N VAL A 151 27.68 -7.11 -9.95
CA VAL A 151 28.52 -7.56 -11.04
C VAL A 151 29.47 -6.43 -11.44
N THR A 152 30.74 -6.76 -11.63
CA THR A 152 31.73 -5.80 -12.13
C THR A 152 32.28 -6.23 -13.50
N ASP A 153 32.59 -5.26 -14.33
CA ASP A 153 33.24 -5.49 -15.62
C ASP A 153 34.75 -5.79 -15.49
N ALA A 154 35.42 -5.98 -16.61
CA ALA A 154 36.86 -6.26 -16.63
C ALA A 154 37.74 -5.10 -16.11
N LYS A 155 37.19 -3.90 -15.95
CA LYS A 155 37.86 -2.73 -15.37
C LYS A 155 37.60 -2.58 -13.87
N GLY A 156 36.67 -3.38 -13.32
CA GLY A 156 36.20 -3.29 -11.94
C GLY A 156 35.06 -2.31 -11.73
N ASP A 157 34.50 -1.74 -12.79
CA ASP A 157 33.34 -0.84 -12.71
C ASP A 157 32.06 -1.67 -12.54
N THR A 158 31.12 -1.19 -11.72
CA THR A 158 29.82 -1.85 -11.51
C THR A 158 29.01 -1.84 -12.80
N VAL A 159 28.52 -3.00 -13.21
CA VAL A 159 27.71 -3.16 -14.41
C VAL A 159 26.30 -2.60 -14.17
N VAL A 160 25.84 -1.75 -15.09
CA VAL A 160 24.48 -1.23 -15.14
C VAL A 160 23.75 -1.92 -16.28
N ILE A 161 22.55 -2.41 -16.00
CA ILE A 161 21.67 -3.00 -17.02
C ILE A 161 20.30 -2.33 -17.00
N LYS A 162 19.58 -2.53 -18.08
CA LYS A 162 18.20 -2.10 -18.25
C LYS A 162 17.33 -3.34 -18.40
N THR A 163 16.21 -3.39 -17.69
CA THR A 163 15.25 -4.48 -17.83
C THR A 163 14.71 -4.50 -19.28
N ASP A 164 14.75 -5.66 -19.89
CA ASP A 164 14.33 -5.90 -21.27
C ASP A 164 13.55 -7.22 -21.32
N PRO A 165 12.24 -7.21 -21.65
CA PRO A 165 11.40 -8.42 -21.67
C PRO A 165 11.85 -9.46 -22.68
N GLU A 166 12.64 -9.09 -23.70
CA GLU A 166 13.21 -10.01 -24.67
C GLU A 166 14.48 -10.72 -24.17
N LYS A 167 15.00 -10.31 -23.01
CA LYS A 167 16.26 -10.83 -22.45
C LYS A 167 16.05 -11.46 -21.08
N GLU A 168 15.94 -12.78 -21.05
CA GLU A 168 15.76 -13.56 -19.82
C GLU A 168 16.74 -13.16 -18.69
N TYR A 169 18.02 -12.93 -19.03
CA TYR A 169 19.02 -12.54 -18.04
C TYR A 169 18.64 -11.23 -17.31
N THR A 170 18.14 -10.23 -18.03
CA THR A 170 17.76 -8.94 -17.43
C THR A 170 16.50 -9.07 -16.56
N LEU A 171 15.55 -9.93 -16.93
CA LEU A 171 14.38 -10.25 -16.13
C LEU A 171 14.77 -10.95 -14.82
N ARG A 172 15.68 -11.93 -14.89
CA ARG A 172 16.19 -12.57 -13.68
C ARG A 172 16.98 -11.60 -12.80
N SER A 173 17.78 -10.72 -13.40
CA SER A 173 18.49 -9.68 -12.64
C SER A 173 17.53 -8.66 -12.03
N TYR A 174 16.42 -8.33 -12.70
CA TYR A 174 15.35 -7.50 -12.14
C TYR A 174 14.73 -8.14 -10.89
N ALA A 175 14.41 -9.43 -10.94
CA ALA A 175 13.93 -10.17 -9.77
C ALA A 175 14.93 -10.12 -8.60
N ARG A 176 16.21 -10.35 -8.87
CA ARG A 176 17.27 -10.24 -7.85
C ARG A 176 17.42 -8.83 -7.29
N TRP A 177 17.26 -7.82 -8.14
CA TRP A 177 17.22 -6.40 -7.71
C TRP A 177 16.06 -6.12 -6.76
N ALA A 178 14.87 -6.63 -7.05
CA ALA A 178 13.72 -6.48 -6.18
C ALA A 178 13.93 -7.18 -4.83
N CYS A 179 14.40 -8.43 -4.83
CA CYS A 179 14.71 -9.16 -3.61
C CYS A 179 15.79 -8.46 -2.76
N ASP A 180 16.88 -7.99 -3.37
CA ASP A 180 17.94 -7.24 -2.68
C ASP A 180 17.40 -5.92 -2.09
N THR A 181 16.51 -5.24 -2.80
CA THR A 181 15.85 -4.02 -2.33
C THR A 181 15.00 -4.30 -1.09
N VAL A 182 14.20 -5.35 -1.11
CA VAL A 182 13.40 -5.80 0.04
C VAL A 182 14.30 -6.06 1.25
N MET A 183 15.39 -6.81 1.06
CA MET A 183 16.32 -7.14 2.15
C MET A 183 17.03 -5.90 2.70
N LYS A 184 17.53 -5.01 1.84
CA LYS A 184 18.25 -3.79 2.24
C LYS A 184 17.37 -2.76 2.93
N CYS A 185 16.11 -2.65 2.51
CA CYS A 185 15.15 -1.72 3.08
C CYS A 185 14.38 -2.27 4.28
N GLY A 186 14.62 -3.54 4.67
CA GLY A 186 13.93 -4.18 5.79
C GLY A 186 12.44 -4.39 5.55
N LEU A 187 12.03 -4.59 4.29
CA LEU A 187 10.65 -4.88 3.92
C LEU A 187 10.32 -6.36 4.12
N ASP A 188 9.04 -6.68 4.07
CA ASP A 188 8.52 -8.02 4.35
C ASP A 188 8.19 -8.81 3.08
N GLY A 189 8.47 -8.28 1.91
CA GLY A 189 8.26 -8.97 0.64
C GLY A 189 8.16 -8.06 -0.56
N VAL A 190 7.77 -8.63 -1.69
CA VAL A 190 7.55 -7.97 -2.97
C VAL A 190 6.18 -8.30 -3.51
N ASP A 191 5.57 -7.35 -4.19
CA ASP A 191 4.35 -7.49 -4.95
C ASP A 191 4.58 -6.95 -6.37
N PHE A 192 4.43 -7.82 -7.38
CA PHE A 192 4.57 -7.42 -8.77
C PHE A 192 3.21 -7.16 -9.40
N ASP A 193 3.00 -5.91 -9.81
CA ASP A 193 1.83 -5.53 -10.58
C ASP A 193 1.92 -6.11 -12.00
N TYR A 194 1.06 -7.10 -12.29
CA TYR A 194 0.99 -7.76 -13.58
C TYR A 194 0.13 -6.96 -14.57
N GLU A 195 0.49 -5.70 -14.76
CA GLU A 195 -0.07 -4.85 -15.81
C GLU A 195 0.99 -4.52 -16.86
N GLY A 196 0.70 -4.81 -18.13
CA GLY A 196 1.66 -4.62 -19.23
C GLY A 196 2.79 -5.66 -19.31
N TRP A 197 2.77 -6.68 -18.47
CA TRP A 197 3.67 -7.84 -18.55
C TRP A 197 3.12 -8.88 -19.53
N ASP A 198 4.00 -9.59 -20.21
CA ASP A 198 3.63 -10.85 -20.84
C ASP A 198 3.84 -12.02 -19.86
N ASN A 199 3.09 -13.10 -20.11
CA ASN A 199 3.08 -14.27 -19.22
C ASN A 199 4.46 -14.91 -19.07
N ASN A 200 5.25 -14.98 -20.16
CA ASN A 200 6.57 -15.57 -20.13
C ASN A 200 7.54 -14.74 -19.27
N SER A 201 7.53 -13.41 -19.42
CA SER A 201 8.36 -12.50 -18.62
C SER A 201 8.03 -12.62 -17.14
N MET A 202 6.72 -12.67 -16.78
CA MET A 202 6.32 -12.84 -15.38
C MET A 202 6.75 -14.20 -14.83
N ALA A 203 6.62 -15.28 -15.60
CA ALA A 203 7.06 -16.60 -15.18
C ALA A 203 8.58 -16.67 -14.92
N ILE A 204 9.38 -15.96 -15.73
CA ILE A 204 10.85 -15.87 -15.52
C ILE A 204 11.16 -15.13 -14.22
N VAL A 205 10.51 -13.99 -13.97
CA VAL A 205 10.68 -13.20 -12.76
C VAL A 205 10.24 -14.00 -11.53
N ALA A 206 9.07 -14.63 -11.59
CA ALA A 206 8.53 -15.46 -10.51
C ALA A 206 9.46 -16.64 -10.16
N ASN A 207 9.94 -17.36 -11.16
CA ASN A 207 10.89 -18.47 -10.96
C ASN A 207 12.22 -18.02 -10.33
N GLU A 208 12.67 -16.80 -10.64
CA GLU A 208 13.90 -16.27 -10.01
C GLU A 208 13.63 -15.81 -8.57
N CYS A 209 12.47 -15.17 -8.30
CA CYS A 209 12.07 -14.76 -6.95
C CYS A 209 11.89 -15.95 -6.00
N ASP A 210 11.32 -17.07 -6.47
CA ASP A 210 11.12 -18.30 -5.69
C ASP A 210 12.42 -18.88 -5.12
N LYS A 211 13.56 -18.54 -5.69
CA LYS A 211 14.87 -18.93 -5.14
C LYS A 211 15.20 -18.19 -3.83
N PHE A 212 14.45 -17.16 -3.51
CA PHE A 212 14.67 -16.29 -2.35
C PHE A 212 13.44 -16.19 -1.47
N PHE A 213 12.29 -15.81 -2.00
CA PHE A 213 11.07 -15.46 -1.28
C PHE A 213 9.91 -16.39 -1.62
N GLY A 214 8.82 -16.26 -0.89
CA GLY A 214 7.65 -17.07 -1.10
C GLY A 214 7.72 -18.44 -0.40
N PRO A 215 6.69 -19.27 -0.56
CA PRO A 215 6.50 -20.48 0.24
C PRO A 215 7.61 -21.52 0.10
N ASN A 216 8.36 -21.50 -1.00
CA ASN A 216 9.44 -22.48 -1.26
C ASN A 216 10.85 -21.88 -1.07
N GLY A 217 10.96 -20.56 -0.92
CA GLY A 217 12.24 -19.87 -0.80
C GLY A 217 12.92 -20.09 0.56
N PRO A 218 14.22 -19.80 0.67
CA PRO A 218 14.97 -19.89 1.93
C PRO A 218 14.55 -18.84 2.97
N TRP A 219 13.83 -17.80 2.54
CA TRP A 219 13.19 -16.78 3.41
C TRP A 219 11.68 -16.82 3.26
N PRO A 220 11.00 -17.87 3.76
CA PRO A 220 9.55 -18.03 3.61
C PRO A 220 8.74 -16.98 4.39
N GLU A 221 9.37 -16.23 5.30
CA GLU A 221 8.77 -15.08 5.96
C GLU A 221 8.67 -13.84 5.07
N LYS A 222 9.42 -13.82 3.94
CA LYS A 222 9.35 -12.77 2.92
C LYS A 222 8.31 -13.13 1.88
N LEU A 223 7.26 -12.33 1.81
CA LEU A 223 6.15 -12.56 0.90
C LEU A 223 6.56 -12.39 -0.56
N PHE A 224 6.05 -13.26 -1.40
CA PHE A 224 6.02 -13.08 -2.83
C PHE A 224 4.56 -12.99 -3.31
N ILE A 225 4.18 -11.83 -3.81
CA ILE A 225 2.81 -11.51 -4.23
C ILE A 225 2.86 -11.09 -5.70
N ILE A 226 1.78 -11.40 -6.43
CA ILE A 226 1.50 -10.83 -7.75
C ILE A 226 0.10 -10.24 -7.70
N ASP A 227 -0.03 -8.96 -8.03
CA ASP A 227 -1.32 -8.34 -8.27
C ASP A 227 -1.63 -8.24 -9.77
N TRP A 228 -2.91 -8.15 -10.13
CA TRP A 228 -3.33 -8.17 -11.51
C TRP A 228 -4.69 -7.51 -11.75
N PHE A 229 -4.80 -6.83 -12.92
CA PHE A 229 -6.04 -6.33 -13.50
C PHE A 229 -6.26 -6.98 -14.87
N GLY A 230 -7.49 -7.39 -15.18
CA GLY A 230 -7.82 -8.03 -16.46
C GLY A 230 -7.50 -9.52 -16.46
N GLY A 231 -6.30 -9.92 -16.82
CA GLY A 231 -5.86 -11.33 -16.87
C GLY A 231 -4.84 -11.66 -15.81
N ALA A 232 -4.96 -12.79 -15.14
CA ALA A 232 -3.98 -13.28 -14.19
C ALA A 232 -2.80 -13.99 -14.87
N PRO A 233 -1.58 -13.97 -14.31
CA PRO A 233 -0.45 -14.70 -14.86
C PRO A 233 -0.62 -16.21 -14.65
N ASP A 234 -0.22 -17.01 -15.63
CA ASP A 234 -0.21 -18.47 -15.54
C ASP A 234 1.14 -19.00 -15.04
N GLY A 235 1.13 -20.17 -14.39
CA GLY A 235 2.34 -20.88 -13.99
C GLY A 235 3.10 -20.29 -12.81
N CYS A 236 2.46 -19.42 -12.00
CA CYS A 236 3.06 -18.80 -10.82
C CYS A 236 2.47 -19.31 -9.50
N ASP A 237 1.50 -20.23 -9.52
CA ASP A 237 0.73 -20.66 -8.34
C ASP A 237 1.57 -21.24 -7.21
N ASP A 238 2.63 -21.99 -7.57
CA ASP A 238 3.51 -22.63 -6.60
C ASP A 238 4.54 -21.66 -6.00
N TYR A 239 4.73 -20.50 -6.63
CA TYR A 239 5.77 -19.52 -6.24
C TYR A 239 5.23 -18.44 -5.31
N CYS A 240 3.95 -18.08 -5.44
CA CYS A 240 3.37 -16.95 -4.72
C CYS A 240 2.72 -17.37 -3.40
N ASP A 241 2.82 -16.50 -2.40
CA ASP A 241 2.01 -16.56 -1.18
C ASP A 241 0.58 -16.15 -1.47
N TYR A 242 0.41 -15.03 -2.19
CA TYR A 242 -0.89 -14.46 -2.54
C TYR A 242 -0.92 -13.93 -3.97
N PHE A 243 -2.15 -13.87 -4.48
CA PHE A 243 -2.52 -13.15 -5.70
C PHE A 243 -3.53 -12.06 -5.33
N VAL A 244 -3.24 -10.81 -5.66
CA VAL A 244 -4.16 -9.71 -5.42
C VAL A 244 -4.89 -9.38 -6.71
N ARG A 245 -6.19 -9.69 -6.75
CA ARG A 245 -7.03 -9.29 -7.86
C ARG A 245 -7.47 -7.85 -7.67
N GLN A 246 -7.13 -6.98 -8.60
CA GLN A 246 -7.63 -5.60 -8.68
C GLN A 246 -9.10 -5.64 -9.16
N ALA A 247 -10.00 -5.97 -8.24
CA ALA A 247 -11.43 -6.21 -8.49
C ALA A 247 -12.25 -4.93 -8.33
N TYR A 248 -11.79 -3.84 -8.95
CA TYR A 248 -12.34 -2.50 -8.83
C TYR A 248 -13.79 -2.40 -9.32
N THR A 249 -14.75 -2.47 -8.39
CA THR A 249 -16.19 -2.56 -8.69
C THR A 249 -16.72 -1.38 -9.50
N TRP A 250 -16.12 -0.21 -9.38
CA TRP A 250 -16.51 0.95 -10.17
C TRP A 250 -16.19 0.81 -11.67
N GLN A 251 -15.17 0.03 -12.03
CA GLN A 251 -14.78 -0.23 -13.43
C GLN A 251 -15.46 -1.47 -14.01
N ILE A 252 -15.43 -2.58 -13.28
CA ILE A 252 -15.80 -3.89 -13.82
C ILE A 252 -16.99 -4.54 -13.13
N GLY A 253 -17.58 -3.89 -12.12
CA GLY A 253 -18.62 -4.46 -11.27
C GLY A 253 -18.09 -5.50 -10.30
N PHE A 254 -18.98 -6.11 -9.51
CA PHE A 254 -18.62 -7.14 -8.53
C PHE A 254 -18.16 -8.42 -9.23
N GLN A 255 -16.89 -8.80 -9.02
CA GLN A 255 -16.22 -9.89 -9.73
C GLN A 255 -15.46 -10.79 -8.75
N THR A 256 -15.81 -12.06 -8.71
CA THR A 256 -15.23 -13.07 -7.81
C THR A 256 -14.40 -14.16 -8.50
N GLY A 257 -14.14 -14.01 -9.80
CA GLY A 257 -13.29 -14.97 -10.53
C GLY A 257 -11.82 -14.83 -10.12
N THR A 258 -11.10 -15.93 -10.01
CA THR A 258 -9.69 -15.96 -9.62
C THR A 258 -8.72 -15.82 -10.82
N GLY A 259 -9.23 -15.75 -12.03
CA GLY A 259 -8.38 -15.86 -13.24
C GLY A 259 -7.65 -17.20 -13.35
N GLY A 260 -8.15 -18.26 -12.67
CA GLY A 260 -7.51 -19.57 -12.61
C GLY A 260 -6.50 -19.74 -11.47
N ARG A 261 -6.31 -18.73 -10.63
CA ARG A 261 -5.40 -18.80 -9.47
C ARG A 261 -6.05 -19.54 -8.29
N PRO A 262 -5.28 -20.11 -7.35
CA PRO A 262 -5.83 -20.73 -6.15
C PRO A 262 -6.73 -19.77 -5.36
N GLN A 263 -7.93 -20.22 -5.04
CA GLN A 263 -8.95 -19.40 -4.38
C GLN A 263 -8.48 -18.91 -3.00
N GLU A 264 -7.84 -19.78 -2.25
CA GLU A 264 -7.33 -19.54 -0.90
C GLU A 264 -6.12 -18.60 -0.87
N LYS A 265 -5.49 -18.36 -2.02
CA LYS A 265 -4.40 -17.38 -2.19
C LYS A 265 -4.90 -16.06 -2.80
N THR A 266 -6.15 -15.99 -3.26
CA THR A 266 -6.67 -14.82 -3.99
C THR A 266 -7.29 -13.80 -3.02
N ILE A 267 -6.71 -12.60 -2.98
CA ILE A 267 -7.19 -11.42 -2.25
C ILE A 267 -7.96 -10.54 -3.24
N TYR A 268 -9.20 -10.17 -2.92
CA TYR A 268 -10.02 -9.30 -3.75
C TYR A 268 -9.87 -7.85 -3.32
N CYS A 269 -9.20 -7.04 -4.12
CA CYS A 269 -8.92 -5.65 -3.83
C CYS A 269 -9.91 -4.74 -4.56
N ASP A 270 -10.74 -4.01 -3.82
CA ASP A 270 -11.61 -2.98 -4.39
C ASP A 270 -10.94 -1.60 -4.32
N SER A 271 -11.50 -0.60 -4.99
CA SER A 271 -11.00 0.77 -4.98
C SER A 271 -11.94 1.71 -4.25
N PHE A 272 -11.41 2.49 -3.32
CA PHE A 272 -12.11 3.61 -2.68
C PHE A 272 -12.09 4.89 -3.53
N GLY A 273 -11.21 4.96 -4.53
CA GLY A 273 -11.10 6.08 -5.46
C GLY A 273 -11.42 5.67 -6.90
N GLY A 274 -11.89 6.62 -7.71
CA GLY A 274 -11.90 6.52 -9.15
C GLY A 274 -10.54 6.91 -9.74
N GLU A 275 -10.41 6.88 -11.07
CA GLU A 275 -9.29 7.52 -11.75
C GLU A 275 -9.11 8.95 -11.24
N ALA A 276 -7.89 9.35 -10.91
CA ALA A 276 -7.56 10.65 -10.29
C ALA A 276 -7.94 10.82 -8.81
N GLY A 277 -8.22 9.75 -8.06
CA GLY A 277 -8.45 9.82 -6.60
C GLY A 277 -9.82 10.36 -6.20
N GLU A 278 -10.77 10.44 -7.13
CA GLU A 278 -12.17 10.74 -6.82
C GLU A 278 -12.89 9.47 -6.34
N ALA A 279 -13.77 9.61 -5.35
CA ALA A 279 -14.63 8.52 -4.94
C ALA A 279 -15.43 8.02 -6.15
N GLY A 280 -15.35 6.73 -6.44
CA GLY A 280 -16.10 6.13 -7.53
C GLY A 280 -17.61 6.36 -7.38
N PRO A 281 -18.38 6.37 -8.49
CA PRO A 281 -19.80 6.77 -8.50
C PRO A 281 -20.72 5.89 -7.65
N ARG A 282 -20.23 4.77 -7.13
CA ARG A 282 -20.99 3.84 -6.28
C ARG A 282 -20.37 3.60 -4.91
N GLY A 283 -19.23 4.24 -4.61
CA GLY A 283 -18.40 3.86 -3.47
C GLY A 283 -17.79 2.47 -3.65
N ALA A 284 -16.83 2.14 -2.81
CA ALA A 284 -16.24 0.80 -2.79
C ALA A 284 -17.25 -0.23 -2.24
N GLN A 285 -17.25 -1.43 -2.82
CA GLN A 285 -18.05 -2.56 -2.36
C GLN A 285 -17.20 -3.60 -1.61
N ILE A 286 -16.17 -3.14 -0.92
CA ILE A 286 -15.25 -4.00 -0.18
C ILE A 286 -15.96 -4.87 0.86
N CYS A 287 -17.02 -4.35 1.51
CA CYS A 287 -17.84 -5.14 2.42
C CYS A 287 -18.61 -6.27 1.74
N ASP A 288 -18.86 -6.19 0.43
CA ASP A 288 -19.50 -7.27 -0.32
C ASP A 288 -18.47 -8.37 -0.64
N TYR A 289 -17.23 -8.00 -0.98
CA TYR A 289 -16.12 -8.96 -1.05
C TYR A 289 -15.84 -9.61 0.31
N ALA A 290 -15.90 -8.85 1.38
CA ALA A 290 -15.71 -9.37 2.74
C ALA A 290 -16.76 -10.41 3.13
N ARG A 291 -18.04 -10.23 2.72
CA ARG A 291 -19.15 -11.17 3.00
C ARG A 291 -19.18 -12.36 2.06
N TRP A 292 -18.65 -12.17 0.85
CA TRP A 292 -18.70 -13.22 -0.14
C TRP A 292 -17.80 -14.39 0.27
N GLU A 293 -18.34 -15.59 0.16
CA GLU A 293 -17.57 -16.83 0.35
C GLU A 293 -17.65 -17.70 -0.91
N PRO A 294 -16.56 -18.34 -1.30
CA PRO A 294 -16.59 -19.32 -2.37
C PRO A 294 -17.46 -20.52 -2.01
N ALA A 295 -17.97 -21.24 -3.01
CA ALA A 295 -18.81 -22.42 -2.79
C ALA A 295 -18.10 -23.54 -2.01
N THR A 296 -16.76 -23.57 -2.07
CA THR A 296 -15.90 -24.52 -1.34
C THR A 296 -14.62 -23.80 -0.89
N GLY A 297 -14.11 -24.17 0.27
CA GLY A 297 -12.90 -23.54 0.84
C GLY A 297 -13.17 -22.11 1.34
N HIS A 298 -12.14 -21.27 1.25
CA HIS A 298 -12.17 -19.86 1.64
C HIS A 298 -11.43 -19.03 0.59
N LYS A 299 -11.60 -17.73 0.61
CA LYS A 299 -10.77 -16.78 -0.16
C LYS A 299 -9.49 -16.43 0.59
N GLY A 300 -8.48 -15.90 -0.09
CA GLY A 300 -7.27 -15.39 0.55
C GLY A 300 -7.53 -14.17 1.42
N GLY A 301 -8.48 -13.33 1.05
CA GLY A 301 -8.84 -12.14 1.80
C GLY A 301 -9.47 -11.04 0.97
N CYS A 302 -9.49 -9.81 1.53
CA CYS A 302 -9.92 -8.60 0.83
C CYS A 302 -8.91 -7.47 1.01
N GLY A 303 -8.92 -6.54 0.06
CA GLY A 303 -8.03 -5.39 0.07
C GLY A 303 -8.66 -4.12 -0.47
N ALA A 304 -7.90 -3.02 -0.39
CA ALA A 304 -8.34 -1.72 -0.87
C ALA A 304 -7.22 -0.95 -1.58
N TYR A 305 -7.54 -0.45 -2.77
CA TYR A 305 -6.78 0.59 -3.44
C TYR A 305 -7.33 1.96 -3.03
N TYR A 306 -6.46 2.97 -2.93
CA TYR A 306 -6.81 4.29 -2.37
C TYR A 306 -7.48 4.21 -0.99
N VAL A 307 -7.01 3.32 -0.10
CA VAL A 307 -7.56 3.18 1.26
C VAL A 307 -7.49 4.49 2.05
N ASP A 308 -6.54 5.35 1.76
CA ASP A 308 -6.35 6.67 2.37
C ASP A 308 -7.56 7.59 2.17
N THR A 309 -8.30 7.47 1.08
CA THR A 309 -9.55 8.22 0.89
C THR A 309 -10.61 7.84 1.93
N ASN A 310 -10.60 6.61 2.43
CA ASN A 310 -11.51 6.14 3.47
C ASN A 310 -11.12 6.62 4.89
N TYR A 311 -10.03 7.35 5.06
CA TYR A 311 -9.75 8.02 6.32
C TYR A 311 -10.88 8.98 6.72
N LYS A 312 -11.46 9.68 5.75
CA LYS A 312 -12.62 10.57 5.92
C LYS A 312 -13.93 9.85 5.63
N ASP A 313 -14.12 8.69 6.25
CA ASP A 313 -15.35 7.90 6.09
C ASP A 313 -16.59 8.70 6.54
N PRO A 314 -17.73 8.63 5.78
CA PRO A 314 -18.98 9.31 6.14
C PRO A 314 -19.54 8.94 7.52
N SER A 315 -19.17 7.81 8.09
CA SER A 315 -19.54 7.43 9.46
C SER A 315 -18.85 8.27 10.55
N GLY A 316 -17.85 9.08 10.19
CA GLY A 316 -17.00 9.80 11.12
C GLY A 316 -15.95 8.94 11.82
N ILE A 317 -15.85 7.66 11.47
CA ILE A 317 -14.84 6.73 11.98
C ILE A 317 -13.71 6.62 10.94
N PRO A 318 -12.45 6.97 11.25
CA PRO A 318 -11.35 6.79 10.33
C PRO A 318 -11.28 5.38 9.76
N TYR A 319 -11.24 5.24 8.43
CA TYR A 319 -11.29 3.96 7.72
C TYR A 319 -12.53 3.10 8.05
N GLY A 320 -13.70 3.74 8.27
CA GLY A 320 -14.90 3.08 8.79
C GLY A 320 -15.37 1.92 7.93
N GLU A 321 -15.48 2.08 6.61
CA GLU A 321 -15.89 1.00 5.70
C GLU A 321 -14.84 -0.12 5.61
N PHE A 322 -13.55 0.23 5.57
CA PHE A 322 -12.48 -0.76 5.57
C PHE A 322 -12.42 -1.56 6.89
N ARG A 323 -12.54 -0.88 8.05
CA ARG A 323 -12.64 -1.55 9.36
C ARG A 323 -13.83 -2.49 9.44
N LYS A 324 -14.96 -2.10 8.85
CA LYS A 324 -16.15 -2.95 8.79
C LYS A 324 -15.90 -4.20 7.92
N ALA A 325 -15.22 -4.06 6.79
CA ALA A 325 -14.83 -5.21 5.97
C ALA A 325 -13.94 -6.18 6.75
N ILE A 326 -12.94 -5.69 7.48
CA ILE A 326 -12.08 -6.50 8.35
C ILE A 326 -12.93 -7.29 9.38
N GLN A 327 -13.87 -6.63 10.04
CA GLN A 327 -14.72 -7.27 11.05
C GLN A 327 -15.69 -8.31 10.48
N ILE A 328 -16.11 -8.14 9.22
CA ILE A 328 -16.95 -9.12 8.53
C ILE A 328 -16.15 -10.39 8.23
N MET A 329 -14.92 -10.24 7.67
CA MET A 329 -14.05 -11.37 7.37
C MET A 329 -13.56 -12.08 8.63
N ASN A 330 -13.16 -11.29 9.61
CA ASN A 330 -12.48 -11.76 10.82
C ASN A 330 -13.23 -11.26 12.08
N PRO A 331 -14.43 -11.77 12.37
CA PRO A 331 -15.20 -11.32 13.50
C PRO A 331 -14.46 -11.56 14.83
N ALA A 332 -14.54 -10.59 15.74
CA ALA A 332 -13.95 -10.72 17.06
C ALA A 332 -14.55 -11.90 17.81
N VAL A 333 -13.72 -12.80 18.29
CA VAL A 333 -14.15 -13.91 19.15
C VAL A 333 -14.32 -13.36 20.56
N HIS A 334 -15.57 -13.10 20.96
CA HIS A 334 -15.88 -12.81 22.35
C HIS A 334 -15.80 -14.11 23.15
N LYS A 335 -14.79 -14.23 24.02
CA LYS A 335 -14.69 -15.30 25.01
C LYS A 335 -15.40 -14.91 26.29
#